data_f493a178195828ae2c7323d2c16f05ca
#
_entry.id   f493a178195828ae2c7323d2c16f05ca
#
_cell.length_a   1.000
_cell.length_b   1.000
_cell.length_c   1.000
_cell.angle_alpha   90.00
_cell.angle_beta   90.00
_cell.angle_gamma   90.00
#
_symmetry.space_group_name_H-M   'P 1'
#
loop_
_entity.id
_entity.type
_entity.pdbx_description
1 polymer ?
#
loop_
_entity_poly.entity_id
_entity_poly.type
_entity_poly.pdbx_seq_one_letter_code
_entity_poly.pdbx_strand_id
1 'polypeptide(L)'
;MPTTDKTIVIFRRWRDCGQVIALFPELPSDRNGYFCDAYEHVGQHGGADYFGVMQATKPVSIKEAASLKRELIRIGYRLVVRKRASRRMHERCRATARSWSQ
;
A
#
# COMPACT_ATOMS: atom_id res chain seq x y z
N MET A 1 -0.29 5.63 -17.90
CA MET A 1 -0.36 7.07 -17.64
C MET A 1 0.80 7.49 -16.77
N PRO A 2 1.66 8.33 -17.28
CA PRO A 2 2.70 8.83 -16.43
C PRO A 2 2.04 9.69 -15.37
N THR A 3 2.26 9.33 -14.16
CA THR A 3 1.69 10.11 -13.09
C THR A 3 2.77 10.92 -12.44
N THR A 4 2.50 12.20 -12.33
CA THR A 4 3.31 13.08 -11.51
C THR A 4 2.84 13.05 -10.07
N ASP A 5 1.73 12.36 -9.84
CA ASP A 5 1.13 12.29 -8.51
C ASP A 5 1.92 11.34 -7.62
N LYS A 6 2.02 11.74 -6.36
CA LYS A 6 2.68 10.91 -5.35
C LYS A 6 1.71 9.85 -4.85
N THR A 7 2.25 8.68 -4.56
CA THR A 7 1.48 7.55 -4.04
C THR A 7 1.85 7.34 -2.58
N ILE A 8 0.86 7.34 -1.71
CA ILE A 8 1.10 7.08 -0.30
C ILE A 8 1.32 5.60 -0.10
N VAL A 9 2.38 5.26 0.63
CA VAL A 9 2.75 3.87 0.90
C VAL A 9 3.02 3.69 2.39
N ILE A 10 2.61 2.55 2.92
CA ILE A 10 2.89 2.15 4.28
C ILE A 10 3.64 0.83 4.22
N PHE A 11 4.84 0.78 4.79
CA PHE A 11 5.63 -0.45 4.84
C PHE A 11 5.41 -1.12 6.18
N ARG A 12 5.16 -2.44 6.14
CA ARG A 12 4.98 -3.26 7.34
C ARG A 12 5.74 -4.56 7.16
N ARG A 13 5.94 -5.28 8.24
CA ARG A 13 6.63 -6.58 8.23
C ARG A 13 5.69 -7.64 8.82
N TRP A 14 5.51 -8.73 8.09
CA TRP A 14 4.71 -9.84 8.60
C TRP A 14 5.35 -10.45 9.84
N ARG A 15 4.54 -10.69 10.88
CA ARG A 15 5.05 -11.24 12.13
C ARG A 15 5.49 -12.69 12.00
N ASP A 16 4.84 -13.45 11.11
CA ASP A 16 5.11 -14.88 10.98
C ASP A 16 6.35 -15.17 10.13
N CYS A 17 6.59 -14.44 9.06
CA CYS A 17 7.69 -14.73 8.14
C CYS A 17 8.73 -13.61 8.04
N GLY A 18 8.45 -12.43 8.57
CA GLY A 18 9.39 -11.32 8.54
C GLY A 18 9.50 -10.62 7.19
N GLN A 19 8.69 -10.99 6.21
CA GLN A 19 8.69 -10.34 4.91
C GLN A 19 8.07 -8.95 5.00
N VAL A 20 8.59 -8.01 4.21
CA VAL A 20 8.08 -6.64 4.16
C VAL A 20 6.99 -6.55 3.11
N ILE A 21 5.89 -5.89 3.44
CA ILE A 21 4.79 -5.62 2.53
C ILE A 21 4.58 -4.11 2.42
N ALA A 22 4.28 -3.64 1.22
CA ALA A 22 3.91 -2.25 0.98
C ALA A 22 2.40 -2.18 0.79
N LEU A 23 1.74 -1.31 1.54
CA LEU A 23 0.31 -1.06 1.43
C LEU A 23 0.08 0.30 0.79
N PHE A 24 -0.85 0.36 -0.13
CA PHE A 24 -1.23 1.62 -0.79
C PHE A 24 -2.65 1.98 -0.35
N PRO A 25 -2.80 2.66 0.80
CA PRO A 25 -4.11 2.79 1.44
C PRO A 25 -5.13 3.61 0.66
N GLU A 26 -4.68 4.41 -0.32
CA GLU A 26 -5.59 5.21 -1.13
C GLU A 26 -5.96 4.54 -2.45
N LEU A 27 -5.34 3.39 -2.78
CA LEU A 27 -5.59 2.69 -4.04
C LEU A 27 -6.46 1.47 -3.79
N PRO A 28 -7.71 1.46 -4.28
CA PRO A 28 -8.59 0.32 -4.04
C PRO A 28 -8.20 -0.88 -4.90
N SER A 29 -8.39 -2.08 -4.36
CA SER A 29 -8.21 -3.31 -5.10
C SER A 29 -9.53 -4.02 -5.35
N ASP A 30 -10.61 -3.53 -4.76
CA ASP A 30 -11.95 -4.09 -4.97
C ASP A 30 -12.92 -2.98 -5.38
N ARG A 31 -14.11 -3.39 -5.78
CA ARG A 31 -15.13 -2.49 -6.29
C ARG A 31 -15.63 -1.49 -5.26
N ASN A 32 -15.62 -1.87 -4.00
CA ASN A 32 -16.17 -1.06 -2.91
C ASN A 32 -15.10 -0.22 -2.20
N GLY A 33 -13.81 -0.50 -2.44
CA GLY A 33 -12.73 0.23 -1.81
C GLY A 33 -12.49 -0.15 -0.37
N TYR A 34 -12.92 -1.33 0.06
CA TYR A 34 -12.62 -1.82 1.40
C TYR A 34 -11.29 -2.54 1.48
N PHE A 35 -10.79 -3.03 0.33
CA PHE A 35 -9.44 -3.57 0.23
C PHE A 35 -8.59 -2.59 -0.56
N CYS A 36 -7.32 -2.46 -0.17
CA CYS A 36 -6.39 -1.60 -0.87
C CYS A 36 -5.35 -2.44 -1.60
N ASP A 37 -4.67 -1.81 -2.57
CA ASP A 37 -3.57 -2.46 -3.25
C ASP A 37 -2.40 -2.67 -2.30
N ALA A 38 -1.65 -3.73 -2.54
CA ALA A 38 -0.46 -4.06 -1.80
C ALA A 38 0.58 -4.63 -2.75
N TYR A 39 1.83 -4.59 -2.33
CA TYR A 39 2.93 -5.10 -3.12
C TYR A 39 3.92 -5.80 -2.22
N GLU A 40 4.33 -6.99 -2.63
CA GLU A 40 5.44 -7.70 -2.03
C GLU A 40 6.51 -7.90 -3.09
N HIS A 41 7.70 -8.33 -2.69
CA HIS A 41 8.82 -8.47 -3.62
C HIS A 41 8.48 -9.35 -4.82
N VAL A 42 9.19 -9.10 -5.93
CA VAL A 42 9.16 -9.91 -7.15
C VAL A 42 7.81 -9.80 -7.87
N GLY A 43 7.31 -8.58 -7.94
CA GLY A 43 6.14 -8.28 -8.78
C GLY A 43 4.82 -8.76 -8.25
N GLN A 44 4.71 -9.05 -6.97
CA GLN A 44 3.47 -9.57 -6.41
C GLN A 44 2.57 -8.43 -5.95
N HIS A 45 1.78 -7.91 -6.87
CA HIS A 45 0.69 -7.01 -6.54
C HIS A 45 -0.52 -7.83 -6.10
N GLY A 46 -1.28 -7.29 -5.14
CA GLY A 46 -2.49 -7.96 -4.69
C GLY A 46 -3.36 -7.02 -3.89
N GLY A 47 -4.52 -7.52 -3.47
CA GLY A 47 -5.41 -6.80 -2.58
C GLY A 47 -5.12 -7.12 -1.14
N ALA A 48 -5.35 -6.16 -0.25
CA ALA A 48 -5.11 -6.34 1.17
C ALA A 48 -6.20 -5.68 1.99
N ASP A 49 -6.65 -6.39 3.03
CA ASP A 49 -7.48 -5.81 4.05
C ASP A 49 -6.55 -5.01 4.99
N TYR A 50 -6.61 -3.70 4.90
CA TYR A 50 -5.69 -2.84 5.63
C TYR A 50 -5.66 -3.18 7.12
N PHE A 51 -6.83 -3.29 7.76
CA PHE A 51 -6.90 -3.50 9.20
C PHE A 51 -6.39 -4.87 9.61
N GLY A 52 -6.69 -5.90 8.80
CA GLY A 52 -6.17 -7.24 9.04
C GLY A 52 -4.66 -7.30 8.90
N VAL A 53 -4.12 -6.64 7.88
CA VAL A 53 -2.67 -6.59 7.69
C VAL A 53 -2.01 -5.85 8.83
N MET A 54 -2.58 -4.73 9.29
CA MET A 54 -1.99 -3.99 10.40
C MET A 54 -1.92 -4.84 11.67
N GLN A 55 -2.90 -5.71 11.90
CA GLN A 55 -2.89 -6.60 13.06
C GLN A 55 -1.88 -7.74 12.91
N ALA A 56 -1.68 -8.22 11.68
CA ALA A 56 -0.80 -9.36 11.42
C ALA A 56 0.66 -8.94 11.19
N THR A 57 0.94 -7.66 11.18
CA THR A 57 2.27 -7.11 10.89
C THR A 57 2.73 -6.19 12.01
N LYS A 58 3.98 -5.78 11.92
CA LYS A 58 4.56 -4.80 12.82
C LYS A 58 5.26 -3.71 12.01
N PRO A 59 5.56 -2.56 12.62
CA PRO A 59 6.27 -1.50 11.92
C PRO A 59 7.66 -1.95 11.48
N VAL A 60 8.14 -1.36 10.39
CA VAL A 60 9.53 -1.56 9.95
C VAL A 60 10.23 -0.21 9.89
N SER A 61 11.55 -0.24 10.02
CA SER A 61 12.35 0.96 9.85
C SER A 61 12.50 1.27 8.37
N ILE A 62 12.87 2.52 8.07
CA ILE A 62 13.15 2.93 6.69
C ILE A 62 14.26 2.05 6.11
N LYS A 63 15.26 1.72 6.93
CA LYS A 63 16.37 0.88 6.50
C LYS A 63 15.89 -0.52 6.11
N GLU A 64 15.00 -1.11 6.90
CA GLU A 64 14.46 -2.44 6.61
C GLU A 64 13.58 -2.45 5.37
N ALA A 65 12.87 -1.34 5.11
CA ALA A 65 12.00 -1.22 3.94
C ALA A 65 12.74 -0.76 2.68
N ALA A 66 14.02 -0.43 2.79
CA ALA A 66 14.75 0.22 1.70
C ALA A 66 14.76 -0.60 0.41
N SER A 67 14.92 -1.91 0.52
CA SER A 67 14.97 -2.78 -0.67
C SER A 67 13.65 -2.75 -1.43
N LEU A 68 12.53 -2.91 -0.71
CA LEU A 68 11.21 -2.88 -1.33
C LEU A 68 10.89 -1.49 -1.88
N LYS A 69 11.27 -0.47 -1.15
CA LYS A 69 11.07 0.91 -1.61
C LYS A 69 11.80 1.17 -2.91
N ARG A 70 13.06 0.73 -3.02
CA ARG A 70 13.83 0.88 -4.27
C ARG A 70 13.18 0.13 -5.42
N GLU A 71 12.65 -1.04 -5.17
CA GLU A 71 11.95 -1.81 -6.18
C GLU A 71 10.74 -1.06 -6.71
N LEU A 72 9.93 -0.48 -5.81
CA LEU A 72 8.76 0.28 -6.21
C LEU A 72 9.13 1.53 -7.01
N ILE A 73 10.18 2.23 -6.60
CA ILE A 73 10.65 3.41 -7.33
C ILE A 73 11.11 3.00 -8.74
N ARG A 74 11.76 1.87 -8.85
CA ARG A 74 12.22 1.36 -10.15
C ARG A 74 11.05 1.03 -11.06
N ILE A 75 9.94 0.55 -10.49
CA ILE A 75 8.72 0.25 -11.25
C ILE A 75 8.07 1.54 -11.76
N GLY A 76 8.28 2.65 -11.06
CA GLY A 76 7.74 3.94 -11.49
C GLY A 76 6.94 4.69 -10.46
N TYR A 77 6.85 4.19 -9.23
CA TYR A 77 6.12 4.88 -8.18
C TYR A 77 6.87 6.09 -7.66
N ARG A 78 6.13 7.13 -7.33
CA ARG A 78 6.63 8.29 -6.59
C ARG A 78 6.00 8.22 -5.20
N LEU A 79 6.79 7.81 -4.22
CA LEU A 79 6.25 7.39 -2.94
C LEU A 79 6.29 8.49 -1.88
N VAL A 80 5.21 8.56 -1.09
CA VAL A 80 5.18 9.31 0.16
C VAL A 80 4.95 8.28 1.26
N VAL A 81 5.96 8.11 2.14
CA VAL A 81 5.92 7.07 3.16
C VAL A 81 5.16 7.59 4.38
N ARG A 82 4.22 6.78 4.86
CA ARG A 82 3.47 7.05 6.09
C ARG A 82 3.50 5.81 6.97
N LYS A 83 3.28 5.99 8.25
CA LYS A 83 3.29 4.87 9.19
C LYS A 83 1.94 4.19 9.33
N ARG A 84 0.88 4.92 9.09
CA ARG A 84 -0.48 4.39 9.17
C ARG A 84 -1.40 5.20 8.25
N ALA A 85 -2.53 4.60 7.90
CA ALA A 85 -3.53 5.28 7.11
C ALA A 85 -4.41 6.15 7.99
N SER A 86 -4.81 7.30 7.48
CA SER A 86 -5.78 8.15 8.13
C SER A 86 -7.17 7.80 7.63
N ARG A 87 -8.18 8.27 8.36
CA ARG A 87 -9.57 8.13 7.93
C ARG A 87 -9.78 8.72 6.52
N ARG A 88 -9.15 9.85 6.26
CA ARG A 88 -9.25 10.51 4.94
C ARG A 88 -8.70 9.61 3.83
N MET A 89 -7.63 8.88 4.10
CA MET A 89 -7.06 7.96 3.10
C MET A 89 -8.05 6.85 2.76
N HIS A 90 -8.71 6.28 3.76
CA HIS A 90 -9.72 5.25 3.53
C HIS A 90 -10.92 5.79 2.75
N GLU A 91 -11.35 7.00 3.09
CA GLU A 91 -12.45 7.65 2.36
C GLU A 91 -12.08 7.88 0.91
N ARG A 92 -10.84 8.30 0.67
CA ARG A 92 -10.34 8.52 -0.69
C ARG A 92 -10.27 7.21 -1.48
N CYS A 93 -9.87 6.14 -0.83
CA CYS A 93 -9.84 4.80 -1.43
C CYS A 93 -11.24 4.40 -1.90
N ARG A 94 -12.24 4.54 -1.05
CA ARG A 94 -13.62 4.20 -1.40
C ARG A 94 -14.18 5.11 -2.49
N ALA A 95 -13.83 6.40 -2.43
CA ALA A 95 -14.28 7.35 -3.47
C ALA A 95 -13.70 7.00 -4.83
N THR A 96 -12.42 6.61 -4.88
CA THR A 96 -11.79 6.20 -6.12
C THR A 96 -12.44 4.94 -6.67
N ALA A 97 -12.73 3.97 -5.80
CA ALA A 97 -13.40 2.73 -6.22
C ALA A 97 -14.77 3.02 -6.82
N ARG A 98 -15.54 3.92 -6.21
CA ARG A 98 -16.85 4.30 -6.72
C ARG A 98 -16.75 4.96 -8.10
N SER A 99 -15.71 5.76 -8.33
CA SER A 99 -15.54 6.42 -9.62
C SER A 99 -15.25 5.40 -10.73
N TRP A 100 -14.64 4.28 -10.41
CA TRP A 100 -14.38 3.22 -11.40
C TRP A 100 -15.63 2.45 -11.76
N SER A 101 -16.64 2.46 -10.90
CA SER A 101 -17.87 1.69 -11.10
C SER A 101 -18.87 2.37 -12.04
N GLN A 102 -18.59 3.57 -12.45
CA GLN A 102 -19.53 4.37 -13.28
C GLN A 102 -19.28 4.22 -14.77
#